data_be9809664bc53ab6400d1d08974ead2a
#
_entry.id   be9809664bc53ab6400d1d08974ead2a
#
_cell.length_a   1.000
_cell.length_b   1.000
_cell.length_c   1.000
_cell.angle_alpha   90.00
_cell.angle_beta   90.00
_cell.angle_gamma   90.00
#
_symmetry.space_group_name_H-M   'P 1'
#
loop_
_entity.id
_entity.type
_entity.pdbx_description
1 polymer ?
#
loop_
_entity_poly.entity_id
_entity_poly.type
_entity_poly.pdbx_seq_one_letter_code
_entity_poly.pdbx_strand_id
1 'polypeptide(L)'
;IDELRTPCYVIDEGKLTENLLILNGVMQRTGARILLAQKAFSAFYEYPLIGRYLSGTTASGLFEARLAHEEMGKENHVFCPAFLPQEMDELVEICDHMVFNSVSQYLLHRDKIEKADKKISVGLRINPECSTQEGHEIYDPCAPGSRLGITREALDKAIKNGLDLSHIEGFHFHTLC
;
A
#
# COMPACT_ATOMS: atom_id res chain seq x y z
N ILE A 1 9.08 -34.11 0.08
CA ILE A 1 8.28 -33.87 -1.17
C ILE A 1 7.54 -35.15 -1.55
N ASP A 2 8.16 -36.32 -1.46
CA ASP A 2 7.59 -37.60 -1.88
C ASP A 2 6.33 -38.03 -1.12
N GLU A 3 6.09 -37.42 0.06
CA GLU A 3 4.93 -37.69 0.90
C GLU A 3 3.77 -36.70 0.64
N LEU A 4 3.98 -35.70 -0.22
CA LEU A 4 2.97 -34.68 -0.48
C LEU A 4 1.96 -35.17 -1.54
N ARG A 5 0.69 -34.93 -1.25
CA ARG A 5 -0.38 -35.18 -2.23
C ARG A 5 -0.36 -34.09 -3.31
N THR A 6 -0.12 -34.50 -4.55
CA THR A 6 -0.09 -33.59 -5.70
C THR A 6 -1.42 -33.59 -6.48
N PRO A 7 -1.76 -32.46 -7.17
CA PRO A 7 -1.02 -31.22 -7.24
C PRO A 7 -1.15 -30.37 -5.97
N CYS A 8 -0.07 -29.67 -5.57
CA CYS A 8 -0.06 -28.78 -4.41
C CYS A 8 0.97 -27.65 -4.58
N TYR A 9 0.75 -26.53 -3.93
CA TYR A 9 1.77 -25.50 -3.72
C TYR A 9 2.55 -25.80 -2.45
N VAL A 10 3.86 -25.59 -2.47
CA VAL A 10 4.75 -25.79 -1.32
C VAL A 10 5.51 -24.51 -1.06
N ILE A 11 5.46 -24.01 0.16
CA ILE A 11 6.27 -22.89 0.62
C ILE A 11 7.44 -23.45 1.41
N ASP A 12 8.66 -23.12 1.02
CA ASP A 12 9.88 -23.44 1.76
C ASP A 12 10.18 -22.30 2.73
N GLU A 13 9.81 -22.47 4.01
CA GLU A 13 10.03 -21.45 5.04
C GLU A 13 11.52 -21.13 5.26
N GLY A 14 12.42 -22.07 4.99
CA GLY A 14 13.86 -21.81 5.04
C GLY A 14 14.29 -20.76 4.02
N LYS A 15 13.89 -20.96 2.76
CA LYS A 15 14.17 -20.01 1.68
C LYS A 15 13.43 -18.68 1.87
N LEU A 16 12.20 -18.73 2.38
CA LEU A 16 11.46 -17.53 2.73
C LEU A 16 12.22 -16.73 3.79
N THR A 17 12.71 -17.40 4.83
CA THR A 17 13.49 -16.76 5.90
C THR A 17 14.80 -16.14 5.37
N GLU A 18 15.52 -16.83 4.48
CA GLU A 18 16.73 -16.28 3.86
C GLU A 18 16.42 -14.97 3.11
N ASN A 19 15.34 -14.95 2.32
CA ASN A 19 14.89 -13.74 1.63
C ASN A 19 14.49 -12.61 2.60
N LEU A 20 13.77 -12.95 3.66
CA LEU A 20 13.36 -12.00 4.68
C LEU A 20 14.55 -11.39 5.43
N LEU A 21 15.60 -12.17 5.69
CA LEU A 21 16.85 -11.68 6.28
C LEU A 21 17.55 -10.65 5.37
N ILE A 22 17.53 -10.86 4.05
CA ILE A 22 18.08 -9.88 3.09
C ILE A 22 17.31 -8.56 3.18
N LEU A 23 15.96 -8.63 3.13
CA LEU A 23 15.11 -7.44 3.21
C LEU A 23 15.26 -6.72 4.56
N ASN A 24 15.30 -7.46 5.66
CA ASN A 24 15.56 -6.89 6.98
C ASN A 24 16.92 -6.20 7.04
N GLY A 25 17.96 -6.82 6.47
CA GLY A 25 19.29 -6.22 6.36
C GLY A 25 19.29 -4.89 5.58
N VAL A 26 18.46 -4.76 4.54
CA VAL A 26 18.26 -3.48 3.84
C VAL A 26 17.64 -2.44 4.78
N MET A 27 16.56 -2.81 5.48
CA MET A 27 15.89 -1.93 6.45
C MET A 27 16.87 -1.41 7.52
N GLN A 28 17.68 -2.30 8.08
CA GLN A 28 18.67 -1.93 9.11
C GLN A 28 19.74 -0.96 8.61
N ARG A 29 20.19 -1.10 7.35
CA ARG A 29 21.24 -0.24 6.78
C ARG A 29 20.72 1.12 6.32
N THR A 30 19.46 1.21 5.90
CA THR A 30 18.91 2.40 5.23
C THR A 30 17.91 3.18 6.07
N GLY A 31 17.35 2.56 7.12
CA GLY A 31 16.24 3.11 7.86
C GLY A 31 14.90 3.03 7.11
N ALA A 32 14.87 2.45 5.90
CA ALA A 32 13.64 2.24 5.14
C ALA A 32 12.75 1.20 5.83
N ARG A 33 11.45 1.30 5.61
CA ARG A 33 10.47 0.31 6.06
C ARG A 33 9.97 -0.49 4.86
N ILE A 34 10.05 -1.81 4.95
CA ILE A 34 9.58 -2.71 3.89
C ILE A 34 8.30 -3.37 4.36
N LEU A 35 7.28 -3.35 3.50
CA LEU A 35 5.97 -3.92 3.74
C LEU A 35 5.73 -5.09 2.80
N LEU A 36 4.98 -6.07 3.28
CA LEU A 36 4.47 -7.15 2.44
C LEU A 36 3.33 -6.65 1.56
N ALA A 37 3.47 -6.73 0.25
CA ALA A 37 2.38 -6.47 -0.69
C ALA A 37 1.47 -7.70 -0.81
N GLN A 38 0.30 -7.66 -0.18
CA GLN A 38 -0.61 -8.81 -0.09
C GLN A 38 -1.13 -9.26 -1.47
N LYS A 39 -1.35 -8.35 -2.40
CA LYS A 39 -1.73 -8.70 -3.78
C LYS A 39 -0.71 -9.59 -4.50
N ALA A 40 0.56 -9.55 -4.09
CA ALA A 40 1.62 -10.38 -4.64
C ALA A 40 1.82 -11.67 -3.84
N PHE A 41 1.60 -11.64 -2.53
CA PHE A 41 1.75 -12.80 -1.67
C PHE A 41 0.78 -12.70 -0.49
N SER A 42 -0.26 -13.54 -0.51
CA SER A 42 -1.31 -13.58 0.50
C SER A 42 -1.43 -14.96 1.18
N ALA A 43 -0.35 -15.73 1.21
CA ALA A 43 -0.29 -16.96 1.99
C ALA A 43 -0.22 -16.59 3.49
N PHE A 44 -1.37 -16.30 4.08
CA PHE A 44 -1.48 -15.67 5.40
C PHE A 44 -0.94 -16.55 6.55
N TYR A 45 -0.87 -17.86 6.39
CA TYR A 45 -0.19 -18.74 7.35
C TYR A 45 1.28 -18.36 7.60
N GLU A 46 1.91 -17.68 6.63
CA GLU A 46 3.29 -17.18 6.73
C GLU A 46 3.39 -15.78 7.36
N TYR A 47 2.27 -15.11 7.60
CA TYR A 47 2.30 -13.73 8.12
C TYR A 47 2.97 -13.61 9.49
N PRO A 48 2.80 -14.55 10.44
CA PRO A 48 3.55 -14.51 11.70
C PRO A 48 5.06 -14.63 11.51
N LEU A 49 5.53 -15.43 10.53
CA LEU A 49 6.94 -15.52 10.18
C LEU A 49 7.44 -14.22 9.52
N ILE A 50 6.74 -13.76 8.49
CA ILE A 50 7.08 -12.54 7.74
C ILE A 50 7.10 -11.32 8.66
N GLY A 51 6.13 -11.22 9.57
CA GLY A 51 6.02 -10.13 10.52
C GLY A 51 7.19 -10.02 11.52
N ARG A 52 8.02 -11.05 11.68
CA ARG A 52 9.25 -10.95 12.49
C ARG A 52 10.32 -10.10 11.81
N TYR A 53 10.27 -9.97 10.49
CA TYR A 53 11.31 -9.34 9.67
C TYR A 53 10.85 -8.05 9.00
N LEU A 54 9.60 -7.97 8.53
CA LEU A 54 9.05 -6.80 7.84
C LEU A 54 8.26 -5.89 8.79
N SER A 55 8.07 -4.65 8.37
CA SER A 55 7.42 -3.60 9.17
C SER A 55 5.89 -3.77 9.24
N GLY A 56 5.29 -4.42 8.26
CA GLY A 56 3.85 -4.59 8.14
C GLY A 56 3.43 -5.01 6.75
N THR A 57 2.23 -4.63 6.35
CA THR A 57 1.60 -5.00 5.09
C THR A 57 1.13 -3.78 4.30
N THR A 58 0.91 -3.97 3.00
CA THR A 58 0.13 -3.05 2.18
C THR A 58 -1.04 -3.78 1.53
N ALA A 59 -2.22 -3.19 1.64
CA ALA A 59 -3.50 -3.69 1.17
C ALA A 59 -4.00 -2.89 -0.04
N SER A 60 -4.73 -3.55 -0.93
CA SER A 60 -5.38 -2.93 -2.10
C SER A 60 -6.86 -2.61 -1.86
N GLY A 61 -7.39 -2.90 -0.69
CA GLY A 61 -8.76 -2.67 -0.27
C GLY A 61 -9.07 -3.30 1.08
N LEU A 62 -10.35 -3.23 1.48
CA LEU A 62 -10.79 -3.63 2.82
C LEU A 62 -10.46 -5.08 3.17
N PHE A 63 -10.67 -6.04 2.25
CA PHE A 63 -10.46 -7.46 2.57
C PHE A 63 -9.00 -7.80 2.86
N GLU A 64 -8.06 -7.23 2.10
CA GLU A 64 -6.63 -7.37 2.39
C GLU A 64 -6.26 -6.64 3.68
N ALA A 65 -6.86 -5.46 3.96
CA ALA A 65 -6.63 -4.73 5.20
C ALA A 65 -7.09 -5.52 6.43
N ARG A 66 -8.25 -6.19 6.35
CA ARG A 66 -8.72 -7.12 7.40
C ARG A 66 -7.75 -8.27 7.61
N LEU A 67 -7.36 -8.93 6.53
CA LEU A 67 -6.41 -10.05 6.59
C LEU A 67 -5.10 -9.64 7.27
N ALA A 68 -4.58 -8.46 6.92
CA ALA A 68 -3.38 -7.91 7.55
C ALA A 68 -3.57 -7.67 9.06
N HIS A 69 -4.69 -7.06 9.41
CA HIS A 69 -5.03 -6.73 10.79
C HIS A 69 -5.17 -7.99 11.67
N GLU A 70 -5.84 -9.00 11.14
CA GLU A 70 -6.13 -10.25 11.85
C GLU A 70 -4.91 -11.17 11.95
N GLU A 71 -4.13 -11.30 10.88
CA GLU A 71 -3.10 -12.35 10.77
C GLU A 71 -1.68 -11.85 11.01
N MET A 72 -1.36 -10.58 10.74
CA MET A 72 -0.03 -10.03 11.00
C MET A 72 0.02 -9.10 12.22
N GLY A 73 -0.99 -8.27 12.40
CA GLY A 73 -1.12 -7.37 13.56
C GLY A 73 -0.02 -6.32 13.66
N LYS A 74 0.55 -5.89 12.53
CA LYS A 74 1.59 -4.84 12.43
C LYS A 74 1.06 -3.66 11.63
N GLU A 75 1.95 -2.76 11.18
CA GLU A 75 1.52 -1.63 10.35
C GLU A 75 0.70 -2.09 9.15
N ASN A 76 -0.46 -1.51 9.01
CA ASN A 76 -1.42 -1.83 7.97
C ASN A 76 -1.61 -0.61 7.07
N HIS A 77 -1.02 -0.66 5.89
CA HIS A 77 -1.14 0.39 4.90
C HIS A 77 -2.21 0.01 3.88
N VAL A 78 -2.97 0.98 3.41
CA VAL A 78 -3.93 0.75 2.32
C VAL A 78 -3.82 1.80 1.23
N PHE A 79 -3.76 1.33 -0.01
CA PHE A 79 -3.96 2.14 -1.21
C PHE A 79 -5.04 1.49 -2.07
N CYS A 80 -6.09 2.24 -2.36
CA CYS A 80 -7.13 1.84 -3.30
C CYS A 80 -7.39 2.98 -4.30
N PRO A 81 -7.44 2.71 -5.62
CA PRO A 81 -7.78 3.74 -6.61
C PRO A 81 -9.14 4.39 -6.37
N ALA A 82 -10.08 3.67 -5.75
CA ALA A 82 -11.39 4.17 -5.40
C ALA A 82 -11.90 3.47 -4.12
N PHE A 83 -11.86 4.16 -2.98
CA PHE A 83 -12.45 3.68 -1.74
C PHE A 83 -13.98 3.75 -1.80
N LEU A 84 -14.63 2.70 -1.33
CA LEU A 84 -16.09 2.70 -1.16
C LEU A 84 -16.46 3.41 0.15
N PRO A 85 -17.39 4.39 0.13
CA PRO A 85 -17.75 5.15 1.33
C PRO A 85 -18.22 4.30 2.51
N GLN A 86 -18.86 3.16 2.24
CA GLN A 86 -19.34 2.22 3.27
C GLN A 86 -18.22 1.40 3.92
N GLU A 87 -17.03 1.32 3.31
CA GLU A 87 -15.88 0.60 3.86
C GLU A 87 -14.98 1.49 4.72
N MET A 88 -15.15 2.81 4.61
CA MET A 88 -14.22 3.76 5.23
C MET A 88 -14.21 3.70 6.75
N ASP A 89 -15.36 3.45 7.38
CA ASP A 89 -15.44 3.44 8.85
C ASP A 89 -14.57 2.31 9.41
N GLU A 90 -14.60 1.14 8.79
CA GLU A 90 -13.75 0.02 9.18
C GLU A 90 -12.27 0.24 8.79
N LEU A 91 -12.02 0.78 7.59
CA LEU A 91 -10.64 1.07 7.17
C LEU A 91 -9.93 2.03 8.11
N VAL A 92 -10.60 3.08 8.62
CA VAL A 92 -10.00 4.00 9.58
C VAL A 92 -9.73 3.36 10.94
N GLU A 93 -10.46 2.31 11.31
CA GLU A 93 -10.20 1.56 12.54
C GLU A 93 -8.96 0.67 12.43
N ILE A 94 -8.79 -0.02 11.30
CA ILE A 94 -7.78 -1.08 11.15
C ILE A 94 -6.51 -0.67 10.41
N CYS A 95 -6.50 0.47 9.67
CA CYS A 95 -5.34 0.92 8.92
C CYS A 95 -4.59 2.03 9.65
N ASP A 96 -3.26 2.03 9.53
CA ASP A 96 -2.36 3.05 10.10
C ASP A 96 -1.95 4.09 9.07
N HIS A 97 -1.94 3.73 7.79
CA HIS A 97 -1.61 4.60 6.68
C HIS A 97 -2.61 4.43 5.54
N MET A 98 -3.13 5.54 5.04
CA MET A 98 -4.09 5.56 3.93
C MET A 98 -3.60 6.44 2.81
N VAL A 99 -3.54 5.90 1.59
CA VAL A 99 -3.10 6.64 0.40
C VAL A 99 -4.28 6.84 -0.54
N PHE A 100 -4.53 8.10 -0.91
CA PHE A 100 -5.61 8.49 -1.80
C PHE A 100 -5.12 8.73 -3.22
N ASN A 101 -5.89 8.25 -4.18
CA ASN A 101 -5.56 8.33 -5.60
C ASN A 101 -5.84 9.72 -6.21
N SER A 102 -6.68 10.53 -5.57
CA SER A 102 -7.02 11.88 -6.02
C SER A 102 -7.32 12.81 -4.85
N VAL A 103 -7.19 14.10 -5.07
CA VAL A 103 -7.55 15.14 -4.09
C VAL A 103 -9.04 15.06 -3.71
N SER A 104 -9.91 14.86 -4.71
CA SER A 104 -11.36 14.75 -4.46
C SER A 104 -11.71 13.56 -3.56
N GLN A 105 -11.04 12.41 -3.76
CA GLN A 105 -11.22 11.25 -2.90
C GLN A 105 -10.75 11.52 -1.47
N TYR A 106 -9.60 12.16 -1.30
CA TYR A 106 -9.12 12.57 0.02
C TYR A 106 -10.12 13.49 0.72
N LEU A 107 -10.56 14.56 0.04
CA LEU A 107 -11.50 15.51 0.61
C LEU A 107 -12.86 14.88 0.97
N LEU A 108 -13.30 13.89 0.19
CA LEU A 108 -14.54 13.14 0.48
C LEU A 108 -14.46 12.38 1.82
N HIS A 109 -13.30 11.88 2.19
CA HIS A 109 -13.10 11.00 3.33
C HIS A 109 -12.35 11.65 4.51
N ARG A 110 -11.85 12.88 4.33
CA ARG A 110 -11.03 13.58 5.30
C ARG A 110 -11.67 13.63 6.70
N ASP A 111 -12.95 14.00 6.78
CA ASP A 111 -13.65 14.13 8.04
C ASP A 111 -13.71 12.83 8.86
N LYS A 112 -13.77 11.66 8.20
CA LYS A 112 -13.74 10.36 8.86
C LYS A 112 -12.36 10.07 9.45
N ILE A 113 -11.30 10.43 8.71
CA ILE A 113 -9.92 10.26 9.16
C ILE A 113 -9.61 11.17 10.35
N GLU A 114 -10.02 12.44 10.28
CA GLU A 114 -9.78 13.41 11.35
C GLU A 114 -10.54 13.09 12.63
N LYS A 115 -11.67 12.37 12.53
CA LYS A 115 -12.48 11.93 13.68
C LYS A 115 -12.10 10.55 14.21
N ALA A 116 -11.13 9.88 13.59
CA ALA A 116 -10.68 8.57 14.04
C ALA A 116 -10.08 8.63 15.45
N ASP A 117 -10.29 7.59 16.23
CA ASP A 117 -9.77 7.50 17.61
C ASP A 117 -8.24 7.33 17.66
N LYS A 118 -7.61 7.06 16.52
CA LYS A 118 -6.17 6.95 16.37
C LYS A 118 -5.64 7.87 15.27
N LYS A 119 -4.35 8.20 15.35
CA LYS A 119 -3.69 8.93 14.28
C LYS A 119 -3.51 8.00 13.06
N ILE A 120 -4.00 8.45 11.90
CA ILE A 120 -3.81 7.81 10.61
C ILE A 120 -2.90 8.70 9.77
N SER A 121 -1.84 8.12 9.24
CA SER A 121 -0.96 8.82 8.29
C SER A 121 -1.61 8.86 6.91
N VAL A 122 -1.70 10.05 6.33
CA VAL A 122 -2.33 10.26 5.03
C VAL A 122 -1.29 10.53 3.96
N GLY A 123 -1.40 9.81 2.85
CA GLY A 123 -0.61 10.01 1.66
C GLY A 123 -1.45 10.30 0.41
N LEU A 124 -0.85 10.95 -0.56
CA LEU A 124 -1.42 11.11 -1.90
C LEU A 124 -0.60 10.33 -2.92
N ARG A 125 -1.28 9.59 -3.78
CA ARG A 125 -0.62 8.96 -4.92
C ARG A 125 -0.38 10.01 -5.99
N ILE A 126 0.87 10.19 -6.37
CA ILE A 126 1.31 11.08 -7.44
C ILE A 126 1.57 10.25 -8.69
N ASN A 127 1.13 10.75 -9.84
CA ASN A 127 1.63 10.31 -11.12
C ASN A 127 2.87 11.15 -11.45
N PRO A 128 4.09 10.60 -11.42
CA PRO A 128 5.31 11.36 -11.66
C PRO A 128 5.48 11.74 -13.14
N GLU A 129 4.59 11.27 -14.03
CA GLU A 129 4.65 11.50 -15.48
C GLU A 129 6.02 11.11 -16.09
N CYS A 130 6.66 10.16 -15.41
CA CYS A 130 7.94 9.58 -15.78
C CYS A 130 7.88 8.08 -15.55
N SER A 131 8.14 7.29 -16.57
CA SER A 131 8.09 5.84 -16.54
C SER A 131 9.46 5.23 -16.81
N THR A 132 9.73 4.12 -16.14
CA THR A 132 10.86 3.23 -16.45
C THR A 132 10.37 1.94 -17.13
N GLN A 133 9.08 1.88 -17.49
CA GLN A 133 8.47 0.75 -18.17
C GLN A 133 9.00 0.66 -19.60
N GLU A 134 9.65 -0.44 -19.93
CA GLU A 134 10.08 -0.76 -21.28
C GLU A 134 9.06 -1.71 -21.94
N GLY A 135 8.59 -1.36 -23.13
CA GLY A 135 7.54 -2.10 -23.84
C GLY A 135 6.17 -2.03 -23.15
N HIS A 136 5.13 -2.55 -23.80
CA HIS A 136 3.78 -2.70 -23.25
C HIS A 136 3.22 -1.46 -22.51
N GLU A 137 3.01 -0.36 -23.23
CA GLU A 137 2.44 0.89 -22.70
C GLU A 137 1.16 0.71 -21.89
N ILE A 138 0.39 -0.36 -22.15
CA ILE A 138 -0.84 -0.67 -21.43
C ILE A 138 -0.62 -0.91 -19.92
N TYR A 139 0.58 -1.30 -19.53
CA TYR A 139 0.95 -1.53 -18.13
C TYR A 139 1.65 -0.33 -17.48
N ASP A 140 1.94 0.73 -18.26
CA ASP A 140 2.62 1.90 -17.74
C ASP A 140 1.69 2.71 -16.81
N PRO A 141 1.99 2.79 -15.51
CA PRO A 141 1.18 3.55 -14.56
C PRO A 141 1.27 5.06 -14.78
N CYS A 142 2.26 5.53 -15.56
CA CYS A 142 2.53 6.93 -15.84
C CYS A 142 2.14 7.35 -17.26
N ALA A 143 1.57 6.44 -18.07
CA ALA A 143 1.15 6.75 -19.43
C ALA A 143 0.15 7.91 -19.50
N PRO A 144 0.13 8.68 -20.59
CA PRO A 144 -0.90 9.69 -20.81
C PRO A 144 -2.31 9.11 -20.67
N GLY A 145 -3.16 9.77 -19.87
CA GLY A 145 -4.51 9.28 -19.59
C GLY A 145 -4.61 8.19 -18.52
N SER A 146 -3.50 7.84 -17.84
CA SER A 146 -3.55 6.95 -16.69
C SER A 146 -4.49 7.51 -15.60
N ARG A 147 -5.35 6.63 -15.07
CA ARG A 147 -6.24 6.96 -13.96
C ARG A 147 -5.54 6.92 -12.58
N LEU A 148 -4.26 6.56 -12.54
CA LEU A 148 -3.54 6.26 -11.31
C LEU A 148 -2.66 7.44 -10.90
N GLY A 149 -3.03 8.06 -9.79
CA GLY A 149 -2.29 9.15 -9.19
C GLY A 149 -2.65 10.54 -9.73
N ILE A 150 -2.21 11.54 -9.03
CA ILE A 150 -2.44 12.96 -9.28
C ILE A 150 -1.27 13.49 -10.11
N THR A 151 -1.54 14.08 -11.27
CA THR A 151 -0.50 14.73 -12.08
C THR A 151 0.00 16.01 -11.39
N ARG A 152 1.18 16.47 -11.78
CA ARG A 152 1.74 17.72 -11.26
C ARG A 152 0.78 18.89 -11.45
N GLU A 153 0.20 19.02 -12.65
CA GLU A 153 -0.75 20.08 -12.96
C GLU A 153 -2.00 20.03 -12.05
N ALA A 154 -2.56 18.84 -11.86
CA ALA A 154 -3.74 18.65 -11.01
C ALA A 154 -3.45 18.98 -9.54
N LEU A 155 -2.28 18.62 -9.02
CA LEU A 155 -1.86 18.96 -7.67
C LEU A 155 -1.66 20.46 -7.50
N ASP A 156 -0.92 21.10 -8.41
CA ASP A 156 -0.68 22.55 -8.37
C ASP A 156 -2.00 23.34 -8.43
N LYS A 157 -2.96 22.88 -9.24
CA LYS A 157 -4.30 23.46 -9.30
C LYS A 157 -5.06 23.30 -8.00
N ALA A 158 -5.00 22.13 -7.37
CA ALA A 158 -5.65 21.88 -6.10
C ALA A 158 -5.09 22.77 -4.98
N ILE A 159 -3.77 22.92 -4.92
CA ILE A 159 -3.08 23.82 -3.96
C ILE A 159 -3.51 25.27 -4.18
N LYS A 160 -3.54 25.76 -5.41
CA LYS A 160 -4.01 27.11 -5.75
C LYS A 160 -5.48 27.33 -5.34
N ASN A 161 -6.28 26.27 -5.36
CA ASN A 161 -7.69 26.30 -4.96
C ASN A 161 -7.88 26.09 -3.43
N GLY A 162 -6.81 26.10 -2.64
CA GLY A 162 -6.88 26.04 -1.19
C GLY A 162 -6.79 24.65 -0.59
N LEU A 163 -6.23 23.66 -1.32
CA LEU A 163 -5.91 22.39 -0.71
C LEU A 163 -4.87 22.59 0.41
N ASP A 164 -5.26 22.26 1.64
CA ASP A 164 -4.35 22.23 2.77
C ASP A 164 -3.57 20.91 2.77
N LEU A 165 -2.25 21.03 2.73
CA LEU A 165 -1.32 19.89 2.75
C LEU A 165 -0.83 19.56 4.18
N SER A 166 -1.23 20.30 5.21
CA SER A 166 -0.73 20.11 6.58
C SER A 166 -1.02 18.73 7.15
N HIS A 167 -2.04 18.04 6.63
CA HIS A 167 -2.44 16.70 7.03
C HIS A 167 -1.88 15.61 6.09
N ILE A 168 -1.16 15.97 5.04
CA ILE A 168 -0.56 15.02 4.09
C ILE A 168 0.89 14.76 4.51
N GLU A 169 1.15 13.54 4.96
CA GLU A 169 2.46 13.15 5.51
C GLU A 169 3.38 12.50 4.48
N GLY A 170 2.85 12.11 3.29
CA GLY A 170 3.66 11.44 2.29
C GLY A 170 3.09 11.42 0.88
N PHE A 171 3.97 11.04 -0.04
CA PHE A 171 3.60 10.77 -1.42
C PHE A 171 3.91 9.33 -1.79
N HIS A 172 3.00 8.73 -2.52
CA HIS A 172 3.12 7.40 -3.08
C HIS A 172 3.18 7.49 -4.60
N PHE A 173 4.03 6.73 -5.24
CA PHE A 173 4.13 6.70 -6.71
C PHE A 173 4.64 5.35 -7.20
N HIS A 174 4.38 5.09 -8.49
CA HIS A 174 4.94 3.99 -9.24
C HIS A 174 5.49 4.54 -10.55
N THR A 175 6.65 4.09 -10.96
CA THR A 175 7.30 4.38 -12.26
C THR A 175 7.37 3.14 -13.14
N LEU A 176 6.90 2.01 -12.63
CA LEU A 176 6.97 0.69 -13.25
C LEU A 176 5.79 -0.15 -12.77
N CYS A 177 5.29 -1.04 -13.59
CA CYS A 177 4.32 -2.05 -13.22
C CYS A 177 4.94 -3.45 -13.13
#